data_9e40ca37f2b0100795f6d78aa8a5dd19
#
_entry.id   9e40ca37f2b0100795f6d78aa8a5dd19
#
_cell.length_a   1.000
_cell.length_b   1.000
_cell.length_c   1.000
_cell.angle_alpha   90.00
_cell.angle_beta   90.00
_cell.angle_gamma   90.00
#
_symmetry.space_group_name_H-M   'P 1'
#
loop_
_entity.id
_entity.type
_entity.pdbx_description
1 polymer ?
#
loop_
_entity_poly.entity_id
_entity_poly.type
_entity_poly.pdbx_seq_one_letter_code
_entity_poly.pdbx_strand_id
1 'polypeptide(L)'
;LCAVLYGLLYFDASGFLRLGLCAAVLHECGHIAVYCGMCREFPAIEVTMTGFCMRTRGKALSRQQTFWLAAAGPAVNLALAAVWTWKLAQSMTLRDSAFWAANVLTGAFNLLPIPPLDGAQMAECLWEQFRENRRCNSGRNRVK
;
A
#
# COMPACT_ATOMS: atom_id res chain seq x y z
N LEU A 1 15.64 16.75 2.82
CA LEU A 1 14.44 16.02 3.22
C LEU A 1 14.40 15.75 4.71
N CYS A 2 15.41 15.07 5.31
CA CYS A 2 15.44 14.71 6.73
C CYS A 2 15.34 15.93 7.66
N ALA A 3 16.03 17.04 7.36
CA ALA A 3 15.96 18.27 8.17
C ALA A 3 14.58 18.92 8.16
N VAL A 4 13.91 18.92 6.99
CA VAL A 4 12.54 19.43 6.85
C VAL A 4 11.56 18.55 7.63
N LEU A 5 11.67 17.23 7.50
CA LEU A 5 10.83 16.28 8.22
C LEU A 5 11.05 16.40 9.74
N TYR A 6 12.30 16.53 10.18
CA TYR A 6 12.62 16.75 11.58
C TYR A 6 12.00 18.05 12.10
N GLY A 7 12.11 19.16 11.36
CA GLY A 7 11.50 20.44 11.72
C GLY A 7 9.98 20.33 11.83
N LEU A 8 9.32 19.71 10.83
CA LEU A 8 7.88 19.48 10.85
C LEU A 8 7.43 18.64 12.06
N LEU A 9 8.17 17.57 12.36
CA LEU A 9 7.89 16.72 13.52
C LEU A 9 8.17 17.42 14.86
N TYR A 10 9.15 18.34 14.90
CA TYR A 10 9.48 19.11 16.09
C TYR A 10 8.37 20.11 16.44
N PHE A 11 7.79 20.76 15.42
CA PHE A 11 6.70 21.72 15.58
C PHE A 11 5.30 21.06 15.62
N ASP A 12 5.20 19.73 15.48
CA ASP A 12 3.93 19.00 15.57
C ASP A 12 3.46 18.88 17.02
N ALA A 13 2.98 19.98 17.59
CA ALA A 13 2.43 20.02 18.93
C ALA A 13 1.16 19.16 19.09
N SER A 14 0.42 18.94 17.99
CA SER A 14 -0.80 18.12 17.96
C SER A 14 -0.53 16.61 17.91
N GLY A 15 0.64 16.21 17.40
CA GLY A 15 1.02 14.82 17.16
C GLY A 15 0.34 14.20 15.93
N PHE A 16 -0.47 14.94 15.17
CA PHE A 16 -1.21 14.42 14.03
C PHE A 16 -0.30 14.03 12.87
N LEU A 17 0.76 14.79 12.62
CA LEU A 17 1.75 14.45 11.60
C LEU A 17 2.47 13.14 11.93
N ARG A 18 2.79 12.91 13.21
CA ARG A 18 3.39 11.67 13.70
C ARG A 18 2.47 10.48 13.47
N LEU A 19 1.16 10.62 13.70
CA LEU A 19 0.17 9.57 13.46
C LEU A 19 0.03 9.27 11.96
N GLY A 20 0.03 10.30 11.10
CA GLY A 20 0.04 10.12 9.66
C GLY A 20 1.30 9.41 9.16
N LEU A 21 2.48 9.82 9.66
CA LEU A 21 3.74 9.16 9.34
C LEU A 21 3.76 7.70 9.81
N CYS A 22 3.22 7.43 11.01
CA CYS A 22 3.09 6.07 11.53
C CYS A 22 2.21 5.21 10.60
N ALA A 23 1.07 5.73 10.13
CA ALA A 23 0.21 5.04 9.18
C ALA A 23 0.93 4.75 7.85
N ALA A 24 1.73 5.70 7.34
CA ALA A 24 2.54 5.51 6.13
C ALA A 24 3.64 4.46 6.33
N VAL A 25 4.35 4.48 7.45
CA VAL A 25 5.38 3.46 7.76
C VAL A 25 4.75 2.07 7.88
N LEU A 26 3.60 1.94 8.52
CA LEU A 26 2.89 0.66 8.62
C LEU A 26 2.42 0.14 7.28
N HIS A 27 2.02 1.03 6.38
CA HIS A 27 1.71 0.71 4.98
C HIS A 27 2.92 0.09 4.27
N GLU A 28 4.08 0.74 4.32
CA GLU A 28 5.33 0.22 3.72
C GLU A 28 5.76 -1.11 4.35
N CYS A 29 5.58 -1.26 5.66
CA CYS A 29 5.84 -2.53 6.35
C CYS A 29 4.96 -3.66 5.79
N GLY A 30 3.74 -3.37 5.38
CA GLY A 30 2.86 -4.33 4.70
C GLY A 30 3.49 -4.88 3.42
N HIS A 31 3.98 -4.01 2.54
CA HIS A 31 4.67 -4.41 1.32
C HIS A 31 5.92 -5.24 1.62
N ILE A 32 6.76 -4.77 2.55
CA ILE A 32 7.99 -5.47 2.94
C ILE A 32 7.68 -6.87 3.48
N ALA A 33 6.67 -7.01 4.34
CA ALA A 33 6.29 -8.29 4.94
C ALA A 33 5.86 -9.31 3.87
N VAL A 34 5.01 -8.89 2.93
CA VAL A 34 4.56 -9.76 1.83
C VAL A 34 5.71 -10.10 0.89
N TYR A 35 6.56 -9.14 0.54
CA TYR A 35 7.74 -9.39 -0.28
C TYR A 35 8.69 -10.41 0.36
N CYS A 36 9.03 -10.22 1.64
CA CYS A 36 9.88 -11.15 2.39
C CYS A 36 9.26 -12.55 2.48
N GLY A 37 7.94 -12.63 2.67
CA GLY A 37 7.22 -13.90 2.70
C GLY A 37 7.27 -14.64 1.36
N MET A 38 7.16 -13.91 0.24
CA MET A 38 7.18 -14.50 -1.11
C MET A 38 8.59 -14.80 -1.62
N CYS A 39 9.54 -13.88 -1.40
CA CYS A 39 10.88 -13.96 -1.99
C CYS A 39 11.93 -14.55 -1.04
N ARG A 40 11.62 -14.63 0.25
CA ARG A 40 12.55 -15.03 1.34
C ARG A 40 13.84 -14.20 1.37
N GLU A 41 13.78 -12.97 0.89
CA GLU A 41 14.88 -12.00 0.83
C GLU A 41 14.34 -10.61 1.19
N PHE A 42 15.21 -9.76 1.74
CA PHE A 42 14.86 -8.36 1.97
C PHE A 42 14.92 -7.57 0.66
N PRO A 43 13.90 -6.71 0.38
CA PRO A 43 13.93 -5.84 -0.79
C PRO A 43 15.05 -4.81 -0.67
N ALA A 44 15.52 -4.31 -1.83
CA ALA A 44 16.33 -3.10 -1.84
C ALA A 44 15.39 -1.89 -1.66
N ILE A 45 15.55 -1.14 -0.58
CA ILE A 45 14.76 0.04 -0.29
C ILE A 45 15.51 1.26 -0.84
N GLU A 46 14.95 1.92 -1.83
CA GLU A 46 15.43 3.21 -2.32
C GLU A 46 14.52 4.33 -1.83
N VAL A 47 15.12 5.33 -1.20
CA VAL A 47 14.39 6.53 -0.78
C VAL A 47 14.36 7.50 -1.95
N THR A 48 13.19 7.70 -2.53
CA THR A 48 12.97 8.66 -3.62
C THR A 48 12.29 9.93 -3.10
N MET A 49 12.18 10.94 -3.95
CA MET A 49 11.45 12.17 -3.59
C MET A 49 9.95 11.94 -3.39
N THR A 50 9.40 10.87 -3.96
CA THR A 50 7.98 10.50 -3.87
C THR A 50 7.68 9.54 -2.72
N GLY A 51 8.70 9.07 -1.98
CA GLY A 51 8.56 8.13 -0.87
C GLY A 51 9.57 6.99 -0.92
N PHE A 52 9.23 5.89 -0.27
CA PHE A 52 10.03 4.68 -0.31
C PHE A 52 9.68 3.89 -1.58
N CYS A 53 10.68 3.65 -2.44
CA CYS A 53 10.52 2.80 -3.60
C CYS A 53 11.19 1.46 -3.35
N MET A 54 10.40 0.39 -3.37
CA MET A 54 10.91 -0.96 -3.18
C MET A 54 11.37 -1.52 -4.53
N ARG A 55 12.67 -1.78 -4.69
CA ARG A 55 13.20 -2.49 -5.87
C ARG A 55 13.29 -3.97 -5.61
N THR A 56 12.64 -4.73 -6.47
CA THR A 56 12.87 -6.17 -6.57
C THR A 56 14.27 -6.40 -7.14
N ARG A 57 15.15 -7.04 -6.38
CA ARG A 57 16.55 -7.33 -6.77
C ARG A 57 16.63 -8.27 -8.00
N GLY A 58 16.18 -7.79 -9.18
CA GLY A 58 16.27 -8.54 -10.44
C GLY A 58 15.37 -9.78 -10.55
N LYS A 59 14.53 -10.07 -9.56
CA LYS A 59 13.51 -11.13 -9.65
C LYS A 59 12.29 -10.58 -10.37
N ALA A 60 11.96 -11.16 -11.52
CA ALA A 60 10.68 -10.91 -12.17
C ALA A 60 9.57 -11.56 -11.31
N LEU A 61 8.74 -10.74 -10.70
CA LEU A 61 7.56 -11.23 -9.97
C LEU A 61 6.49 -11.67 -10.97
N SER A 62 5.78 -12.74 -10.64
CA SER A 62 4.59 -13.12 -11.39
C SER A 62 3.50 -12.06 -11.20
N ARG A 63 2.54 -11.99 -12.14
CA ARG A 63 1.41 -11.04 -12.06
C ARG A 63 0.65 -11.16 -10.74
N GLN A 64 0.39 -12.39 -10.28
CA GLN A 64 -0.28 -12.62 -9.01
C GLN A 64 0.55 -12.10 -7.81
N GLN A 65 1.87 -12.31 -7.84
CA GLN A 65 2.76 -11.80 -6.80
C GLN A 65 2.79 -10.26 -6.78
N THR A 66 2.82 -9.63 -7.96
CA THR A 66 2.75 -8.16 -8.07
C THR A 66 1.42 -7.63 -7.53
N PHE A 67 0.31 -8.29 -7.84
CA PHE A 67 -1.01 -7.90 -7.31
C PHE A 67 -1.06 -7.98 -5.78
N TRP A 68 -0.63 -9.11 -5.19
CA TRP A 68 -0.65 -9.28 -3.73
C TRP A 68 0.34 -8.34 -3.03
N LEU A 69 1.48 -8.08 -3.67
CA LEU A 69 2.45 -7.12 -3.16
C LEU A 69 1.84 -5.72 -3.11
N ALA A 70 1.23 -5.25 -4.21
CA ALA A 70 0.58 -3.95 -4.26
C ALA A 70 -0.62 -3.85 -3.29
N ALA A 71 -1.39 -4.93 -3.10
CA ALA A 71 -2.51 -4.94 -2.17
C ALA A 71 -2.09 -4.91 -0.68
N ALA A 72 -0.86 -5.29 -0.36
CA ALA A 72 -0.40 -5.51 1.02
C ALA A 72 -0.41 -4.23 1.86
N GLY A 73 0.10 -3.11 1.33
CA GLY A 73 0.11 -1.82 2.02
C GLY A 73 -1.29 -1.33 2.37
N PRO A 74 -2.18 -1.15 1.36
CA PRO A 74 -3.56 -0.76 1.62
C PRO A 74 -4.29 -1.71 2.56
N ALA A 75 -4.06 -3.03 2.46
CA ALA A 75 -4.69 -4.03 3.33
C ALA A 75 -4.31 -3.84 4.81
N VAL A 76 -3.05 -3.53 5.12
CA VAL A 76 -2.61 -3.23 6.49
C VAL A 76 -3.33 -2.00 7.03
N ASN A 77 -3.39 -0.91 6.26
CA ASN A 77 -4.07 0.31 6.69
C ASN A 77 -5.56 0.08 6.92
N LEU A 78 -6.24 -0.64 6.03
CA LEU A 78 -7.67 -0.96 6.19
C LEU A 78 -7.92 -1.89 7.39
N ALA A 79 -7.05 -2.87 7.63
CA ALA A 79 -7.13 -3.74 8.80
C ALA A 79 -6.95 -2.93 10.11
N LEU A 80 -5.98 -2.01 10.16
CA LEU A 80 -5.79 -1.12 11.30
C LEU A 80 -7.00 -0.20 11.50
N ALA A 81 -7.54 0.36 10.42
CA ALA A 81 -8.75 1.17 10.49
C ALA A 81 -9.93 0.37 11.05
N ALA A 82 -10.12 -0.88 10.63
CA ALA A 82 -11.17 -1.75 11.15
C ALA A 82 -11.00 -2.03 12.67
N VAL A 83 -9.79 -2.34 13.12
CA VAL A 83 -9.48 -2.53 14.55
C VAL A 83 -9.76 -1.25 15.34
N TRP A 84 -9.35 -0.07 14.82
CA TRP A 84 -9.59 1.21 15.48
C TRP A 84 -11.06 1.63 15.47
N THR A 85 -11.84 1.23 14.46
CA THR A 85 -13.31 1.42 14.48
C THR A 85 -13.94 0.77 15.70
N TRP A 86 -13.55 -0.47 16.02
CA TRP A 86 -14.01 -1.16 17.20
C TRP A 86 -13.57 -0.47 18.51
N LYS A 87 -12.32 -0.01 18.57
CA LYS A 87 -11.78 0.75 19.72
C LYS A 87 -12.53 2.07 19.95
N LEU A 88 -12.81 2.82 18.87
CA LEU A 88 -13.54 4.08 18.93
C LEU A 88 -14.98 3.92 19.40
N ALA A 89 -15.60 2.78 19.13
CA ALA A 89 -16.93 2.45 19.66
C ALA A 89 -16.94 2.27 21.18
N GLN A 90 -15.80 1.96 21.80
CA GLN A 90 -15.70 1.80 23.26
C GLN A 90 -15.25 3.10 23.96
N SER A 91 -14.31 3.83 23.38
CA SER A 91 -13.78 5.07 23.94
C SER A 91 -13.30 5.97 22.82
N MET A 92 -13.89 7.15 22.68
CA MET A 92 -13.56 8.10 21.63
C MET A 92 -12.51 9.08 22.13
N THR A 93 -11.26 8.96 21.65
CA THR A 93 -10.22 9.96 21.89
C THR A 93 -9.84 10.64 20.58
N LEU A 94 -9.42 11.89 20.65
CA LEU A 94 -9.00 12.67 19.47
C LEU A 94 -7.81 12.00 18.74
N ARG A 95 -6.87 11.43 19.49
CA ARG A 95 -5.70 10.73 18.91
C ARG A 95 -6.10 9.44 18.20
N ASP A 96 -7.01 8.65 18.78
CA ASP A 96 -7.50 7.42 18.14
C ASP A 96 -8.28 7.73 16.87
N SER A 97 -9.10 8.79 16.89
CA SER A 97 -9.83 9.25 15.71
C SER A 97 -8.87 9.71 14.60
N ALA A 98 -7.80 10.45 14.96
CA ALA A 98 -6.79 10.89 14.02
C ALA A 98 -5.99 9.71 13.43
N PHE A 99 -5.61 8.72 14.23
CA PHE A 99 -4.93 7.53 13.75
C PHE A 99 -5.82 6.67 12.83
N TRP A 100 -7.09 6.52 13.20
CA TRP A 100 -8.09 5.87 12.35
C TRP A 100 -8.21 6.57 11.00
N ALA A 101 -8.42 7.90 11.03
CA ALA A 101 -8.56 8.69 9.81
C ALA A 101 -7.29 8.62 8.93
N ALA A 102 -6.10 8.68 9.53
CA ALA A 102 -4.84 8.55 8.82
C ALA A 102 -4.75 7.19 8.08
N ASN A 103 -5.12 6.09 8.72
CA ASN A 103 -5.11 4.78 8.09
C ASN A 103 -6.17 4.66 6.99
N VAL A 104 -7.40 5.14 7.21
CA VAL A 104 -8.44 5.15 6.17
C VAL A 104 -7.99 5.95 4.95
N LEU A 105 -7.49 7.18 5.17
CA LEU A 105 -7.06 8.06 4.08
C LEU A 105 -5.85 7.48 3.33
N THR A 106 -4.83 6.99 4.04
CA THR A 106 -3.65 6.38 3.41
C THR A 106 -4.05 5.15 2.60
N GLY A 107 -4.84 4.26 3.16
CA GLY A 107 -5.30 3.06 2.45
C GLY A 107 -6.18 3.38 1.23
N ALA A 108 -7.15 4.27 1.38
CA ALA A 108 -8.04 4.68 0.29
C ALA A 108 -7.29 5.42 -0.83
N PHE A 109 -6.38 6.34 -0.46
CA PHE A 109 -5.58 7.08 -1.43
C PHE A 109 -4.70 6.16 -2.26
N ASN A 110 -4.00 5.20 -1.62
CA ASN A 110 -3.14 4.25 -2.33
C ASN A 110 -3.92 3.25 -3.19
N LEU A 111 -5.22 3.06 -2.97
CA LEU A 111 -6.08 2.25 -3.86
C LEU A 111 -6.54 2.97 -5.13
N LEU A 112 -6.26 4.27 -5.28
CA LEU A 112 -6.61 4.99 -6.51
C LEU A 112 -5.81 4.43 -7.70
N PRO A 113 -6.46 4.23 -8.87
CA PRO A 113 -5.80 3.71 -10.07
C PRO A 113 -4.98 4.79 -10.80
N ILE A 114 -4.11 5.48 -10.07
CA ILE A 114 -3.27 6.59 -10.54
C ILE A 114 -1.80 6.27 -10.26
N PRO A 115 -0.93 6.13 -11.28
CA PRO A 115 0.50 5.95 -11.05
C PRO A 115 1.10 7.15 -10.27
N PRO A 116 1.98 6.92 -9.29
CA PRO A 116 2.67 5.67 -8.94
C PRO A 116 2.04 4.84 -7.81
N LEU A 117 0.73 5.01 -7.51
CA LEU A 117 0.05 4.37 -6.38
C LEU A 117 -0.16 2.87 -6.60
N ASP A 118 -0.36 2.13 -5.51
CA ASP A 118 -0.56 0.67 -5.53
C ASP A 118 -1.79 0.25 -6.31
N GLY A 119 -2.87 1.04 -6.23
CA GLY A 119 -4.10 0.82 -6.99
C GLY A 119 -3.90 0.80 -8.50
N ALA A 120 -2.93 1.58 -9.02
CA ALA A 120 -2.58 1.52 -10.43
C ALA A 120 -1.94 0.18 -10.79
N GLN A 121 -1.00 -0.33 -9.98
CA GLN A 121 -0.36 -1.64 -10.20
C GLN A 121 -1.39 -2.78 -10.12
N MET A 122 -2.31 -2.71 -9.15
CA MET A 122 -3.42 -3.66 -9.03
C MET A 122 -4.32 -3.63 -10.27
N ALA A 123 -4.68 -2.45 -10.74
CA ALA A 123 -5.52 -2.26 -11.92
C ALA A 123 -4.85 -2.79 -13.20
N GLU A 124 -3.55 -2.55 -13.38
CA GLU A 124 -2.77 -3.11 -14.49
C GLU A 124 -2.78 -4.63 -14.48
N CYS A 125 -2.50 -5.26 -13.33
CA CYS A 125 -2.52 -6.71 -13.19
C CYS A 125 -3.89 -7.32 -13.56
N LEU A 126 -4.99 -6.70 -13.12
CA LEU A 126 -6.34 -7.14 -13.43
C LEU A 126 -6.67 -6.94 -14.92
N TRP A 127 -6.28 -5.80 -15.49
CA TRP A 127 -6.52 -5.49 -16.90
C TRP A 127 -5.82 -6.47 -17.84
N GLU A 128 -4.56 -6.80 -17.58
CA GLU A 128 -3.82 -7.78 -18.36
C GLU A 128 -4.44 -9.17 -18.26
N GLN A 129 -4.89 -9.58 -17.09
CA GLN A 129 -5.60 -10.85 -16.91
C GLN A 129 -6.89 -10.91 -17.72
N PHE A 130 -7.64 -9.80 -17.75
CA PHE A 130 -8.86 -9.69 -18.56
C PHE A 130 -8.58 -9.78 -20.07
N ARG A 131 -7.51 -9.12 -20.52
CA ARG A 131 -7.09 -9.18 -21.95
C ARG A 131 -6.69 -10.58 -22.39
N GLU A 132 -5.94 -11.32 -21.57
CA GLU A 132 -5.54 -12.68 -21.87
C GLU A 132 -6.75 -13.62 -21.94
N ASN A 133 -7.65 -13.56 -20.97
CA ASN A 133 -8.86 -14.37 -20.97
C ASN A 133 -9.72 -14.11 -22.22
N ARG A 134 -9.84 -12.86 -22.68
CA ARG A 134 -10.53 -12.53 -23.93
C ARG A 134 -9.85 -13.12 -25.16
N ARG A 135 -8.51 -13.11 -25.22
CA ARG A 135 -7.75 -13.69 -26.34
C ARG A 135 -7.90 -15.21 -26.40
N CYS A 136 -7.81 -15.89 -25.27
CA CYS A 136 -8.02 -17.35 -25.18
C CYS A 136 -9.43 -17.75 -25.59
N ASN A 137 -10.46 -16.99 -25.19
CA ASN A 137 -11.85 -17.29 -25.56
C ASN A 137 -12.14 -17.04 -27.05
N SER A 138 -11.54 -15.99 -27.64
CA SER A 138 -11.66 -15.71 -29.08
C SER A 138 -10.98 -16.76 -29.95
N GLY A 139 -9.85 -17.33 -29.50
CA GLY A 139 -9.15 -18.43 -30.19
C GLY A 139 -9.96 -19.71 -30.18
N ARG A 140 -10.62 -20.04 -29.07
CA ARG A 140 -11.45 -21.25 -28.94
C ARG A 140 -12.68 -21.25 -29.85
N ASN A 141 -13.24 -20.08 -30.13
CA ASN A 141 -14.43 -19.93 -31.00
C ASN A 141 -14.08 -19.96 -32.51
N ARG A 142 -12.80 -19.87 -32.88
CA ARG A 142 -12.36 -19.97 -34.29
C ARG A 142 -12.01 -21.40 -34.74
N VAL A 143 -11.98 -22.34 -33.81
CA VAL A 143 -11.59 -23.76 -34.07
C VAL A 143 -12.84 -24.68 -34.07
N LYS A 144 -14.05 -24.12 -33.96
CA LYS A 144 -15.32 -24.80 -34.19
C LYS A 144 -15.91 -24.36 -35.52
#